data_27344742fdbb7d2960794f1aaa4a21bf
#
_entry.id   27344742fdbb7d2960794f1aaa4a21bf
#
_cell.length_a   1.000
_cell.length_b   1.000
_cell.length_c   1.000
_cell.angle_alpha   90.00
_cell.angle_beta   90.00
_cell.angle_gamma   90.00
#
_symmetry.space_group_name_H-M   'P 1'
#
loop_
_entity.id
_entity.type
_entity.pdbx_description
1 polymer ?
#
loop_
_entity_poly.entity_id
_entity_poly.type
_entity_poly.pdbx_seq_one_letter_code
_entity_poly.pdbx_strand_id
1 'polypeptide(L)'
;MNHHRLLIILLSLSAMALSRHTATAVKKIQSPDKTIEVTIDKNNMDIHYGNERNLFTVSASGATIDNRPASVDKWIVSSSSLPQNIKYEMTGGKRLKCSNTYNEYRLVADEKDNGTLSMVLRLYNDGVAFRYETEGDGNICGETTQYKIPLSCKRWMQQYDQSYERFFPEETGDAQQDAHWGFPALFELGKDSWALLTEAGIEKCHSASSLTAAETPSAYNISWGSPARCGHTPWRVIILGSLNDITESTLVTDVSPESRIADTSWIKPGAASWIYWAYNRGSKDYRLVTQYIDMAETLKLPYVLIDWEWDIMGNGGDINDALKYAAERNVKTLLWYNSSTAWTTNGAGGPLFLLNKPEDREREFAMLQDMGVAGVKIDFFAGDTQQTMEYCIELLECAARHNLLVNFHGATIPRGWQRTYPNLVSVEGVYGAEWYNNAPVLTDRAAAHNATLPFTRNVIGPMDYTPCTFSDSQHPHITTHGHELALTVLFESTVQHLADKPESYLAQPKEVQEFLTGLPTVWDDTRLLAGYPGKYVVMARKNGNRWFIAGINGTDSDLDITIPVDRIDLASFNKGKLYTDSGDTETPWTVSTISSVPQKLSLLPRGGFVIVL
;
A
#
# COMPACT_ATOMS: atom_id res chain seq x y z
N MET A 1 81.30 43.36 -17.06
CA MET A 1 80.74 43.53 -15.67
C MET A 1 79.37 42.87 -15.66
N ASN A 2 79.35 41.62 -15.33
CA ASN A 2 78.87 40.97 -14.10
C ASN A 2 77.40 41.25 -13.74
N HIS A 3 76.51 40.29 -13.81
CA HIS A 3 76.23 39.35 -12.73
C HIS A 3 75.30 38.22 -13.19
N HIS A 4 75.76 36.99 -13.00
CA HIS A 4 74.94 35.77 -12.98
C HIS A 4 73.94 35.83 -11.81
N ARG A 5 72.69 35.44 -12.05
CA ARG A 5 71.81 34.98 -10.97
C ARG A 5 71.33 33.56 -11.31
N LEU A 6 71.84 32.66 -10.47
CA LEU A 6 71.49 31.26 -10.42
C LEU A 6 70.07 31.12 -9.83
N LEU A 7 69.15 30.49 -10.56
CA LEU A 7 67.81 30.19 -10.07
C LEU A 7 67.82 28.74 -9.58
N ILE A 8 67.76 28.55 -8.26
CA ILE A 8 67.64 27.23 -7.63
C ILE A 8 66.15 26.87 -7.63
N ILE A 9 65.77 25.84 -8.38
CA ILE A 9 64.45 25.26 -8.35
C ILE A 9 64.46 24.20 -7.22
N LEU A 10 63.79 24.49 -6.12
CA LEU A 10 63.45 23.52 -5.08
C LEU A 10 62.26 22.67 -5.53
N LEU A 11 62.52 21.45 -5.92
CA LEU A 11 61.48 20.41 -6.05
C LEU A 11 61.08 19.97 -4.62
N SER A 12 59.90 20.42 -4.15
CA SER A 12 59.26 19.85 -2.99
C SER A 12 58.51 18.58 -3.42
N LEU A 13 59.08 17.41 -3.15
CA LEU A 13 58.39 16.15 -3.16
C LEU A 13 57.40 16.14 -1.99
N SER A 14 56.13 16.37 -2.26
CA SER A 14 55.05 16.05 -1.33
C SER A 14 54.89 14.53 -1.32
N ALA A 15 55.46 13.86 -0.34
CA ALA A 15 55.11 12.48 -0.03
C ALA A 15 53.65 12.46 0.46
N MET A 16 52.71 12.07 -0.40
CA MET A 16 51.38 11.65 0.03
C MET A 16 51.56 10.34 0.82
N ALA A 17 51.55 10.47 2.13
CA ALA A 17 51.44 9.32 3.02
C ALA A 17 50.04 8.70 2.78
N LEU A 18 49.98 7.60 2.03
CA LEU A 18 48.83 6.69 2.07
C LEU A 18 48.74 6.17 3.50
N SER A 19 47.87 6.77 4.30
CA SER A 19 47.50 6.18 5.58
C SER A 19 46.69 4.92 5.27
N ARG A 20 47.32 3.75 5.34
CA ARG A 20 46.65 2.47 5.44
C ARG A 20 45.79 2.53 6.70
N HIS A 21 44.49 2.76 6.55
CA HIS A 21 43.55 2.58 7.64
C HIS A 21 43.38 1.09 7.90
N THR A 22 44.23 0.57 8.79
CA THR A 22 44.00 -0.70 9.47
C THR A 22 43.20 -0.37 10.72
N ALA A 23 41.93 -0.59 10.66
CA ALA A 23 41.08 -1.04 11.77
C ALA A 23 39.67 -1.22 11.21
N THR A 24 39.23 -2.43 11.20
CA THR A 24 37.83 -2.80 11.00
C THR A 24 36.98 -2.31 12.18
N ALA A 25 36.82 -1.01 12.31
CA ALA A 25 35.87 -0.47 13.29
C ALA A 25 34.47 -0.72 12.77
N VAL A 26 33.70 -1.49 13.51
CA VAL A 26 32.23 -1.59 13.35
C VAL A 26 31.68 -0.19 13.27
N LYS A 27 30.96 0.12 12.19
CA LYS A 27 30.42 1.46 11.97
C LYS A 27 28.98 1.53 12.46
N LYS A 28 28.70 2.45 13.36
CA LYS A 28 27.35 2.77 13.85
C LYS A 28 26.81 4.00 13.14
N ILE A 29 25.60 3.90 12.62
CA ILE A 29 24.86 4.99 11.99
C ILE A 29 23.46 5.04 12.59
N GLN A 30 22.83 6.22 12.59
CA GLN A 30 21.60 6.45 13.35
C GLN A 30 20.60 7.29 12.57
N SER A 31 19.31 7.14 12.92
CA SER A 31 18.22 8.05 12.54
C SER A 31 18.43 9.47 13.12
N PRO A 32 17.73 10.49 12.61
CA PRO A 32 17.84 11.86 13.14
C PRO A 32 17.56 11.97 14.64
N ASP A 33 16.55 11.27 15.14
CA ASP A 33 16.18 11.20 16.56
C ASP A 33 16.98 10.18 17.38
N LYS A 34 17.84 9.40 16.71
CA LYS A 34 18.69 8.33 17.28
C LYS A 34 17.92 7.12 17.85
N THR A 35 16.64 7.00 17.55
CA THR A 35 15.83 5.86 17.99
C THR A 35 16.20 4.59 17.22
N ILE A 36 16.52 4.72 15.92
CA ILE A 36 16.99 3.62 15.08
C ILE A 36 18.51 3.73 14.93
N GLU A 37 19.22 2.66 15.25
CA GLU A 37 20.65 2.51 15.03
C GLU A 37 20.90 1.30 14.11
N VAL A 38 21.78 1.45 13.14
CA VAL A 38 22.25 0.36 12.29
C VAL A 38 23.75 0.18 12.54
N THR A 39 24.14 -1.02 12.92
CA THR A 39 25.53 -1.41 13.07
C THR A 39 25.98 -2.16 11.83
N ILE A 40 26.99 -1.63 11.13
CA ILE A 40 27.54 -2.24 9.92
C ILE A 40 28.79 -3.03 10.30
N ASP A 41 28.73 -4.36 10.14
CA ASP A 41 29.87 -5.27 10.28
C ASP A 41 29.98 -6.14 9.03
N LYS A 42 31.06 -5.97 8.29
CA LYS A 42 31.27 -6.57 6.97
C LYS A 42 30.10 -6.22 6.02
N ASN A 43 29.40 -7.23 5.52
CA ASN A 43 28.22 -7.08 4.67
C ASN A 43 26.89 -7.19 5.43
N ASN A 44 26.92 -7.26 6.77
CA ASN A 44 25.73 -7.30 7.61
C ASN A 44 25.38 -5.91 8.17
N MET A 45 24.11 -5.64 8.26
CA MET A 45 23.52 -4.50 8.92
C MET A 45 22.63 -5.00 10.07
N ASP A 46 23.12 -4.89 11.31
CA ASP A 46 22.36 -5.24 12.50
C ASP A 46 21.45 -4.08 12.89
N ILE A 47 20.17 -4.33 12.99
CA ILE A 47 19.11 -3.34 13.23
C ILE A 47 18.80 -3.28 14.72
N HIS A 48 18.76 -2.07 15.26
CA HIS A 48 18.44 -1.78 16.65
C HIS A 48 17.34 -0.72 16.73
N TYR A 49 16.48 -0.83 17.74
CA TYR A 49 15.42 0.15 17.99
C TYR A 49 15.31 0.48 19.49
N GLY A 50 15.38 1.75 19.84
CA GLY A 50 15.37 2.20 21.22
C GLY A 50 16.51 1.59 22.04
N ASN A 51 16.17 0.87 23.10
CA ASN A 51 17.13 0.13 23.93
C ASN A 51 17.31 -1.33 23.51
N GLU A 52 16.51 -1.83 22.56
CA GLU A 52 16.59 -3.21 22.07
C GLU A 52 17.72 -3.32 21.04
N ARG A 53 18.56 -4.32 21.23
CA ARG A 53 19.75 -4.54 20.39
C ARG A 53 19.61 -5.80 19.57
N ASN A 54 20.13 -5.76 18.34
CA ASN A 54 20.16 -6.90 17.41
C ASN A 54 18.76 -7.51 17.21
N LEU A 55 17.77 -6.66 16.91
CA LEU A 55 16.41 -7.12 16.63
C LEU A 55 16.41 -8.13 15.49
N PHE A 56 17.13 -7.82 14.43
CA PHE A 56 17.39 -8.70 13.29
C PHE A 56 18.56 -8.16 12.46
N THR A 57 19.04 -8.97 11.52
CA THR A 57 20.16 -8.63 10.63
C THR A 57 19.70 -8.61 9.17
N VAL A 58 20.11 -7.59 8.43
CA VAL A 58 20.05 -7.58 6.96
C VAL A 58 21.43 -7.94 6.43
N SER A 59 21.55 -9.06 5.73
CA SER A 59 22.78 -9.44 5.02
C SER A 59 22.70 -8.91 3.59
N ALA A 60 23.52 -7.92 3.29
CA ALA A 60 23.60 -7.25 2.00
C ALA A 60 24.90 -7.68 1.29
N SER A 61 24.94 -8.94 0.83
CA SER A 61 26.19 -9.58 0.38
C SER A 61 26.51 -9.32 -1.09
N GLY A 62 25.74 -8.49 -1.79
CA GLY A 62 26.07 -8.04 -3.13
C GLY A 62 24.90 -8.03 -4.11
N ALA A 63 25.26 -7.95 -5.38
CA ALA A 63 24.33 -7.93 -6.50
C ALA A 63 24.90 -8.71 -7.69
N THR A 64 24.10 -8.91 -8.73
CA THR A 64 24.57 -9.36 -10.03
C THR A 64 24.56 -8.16 -10.98
N ILE A 65 25.70 -7.80 -11.54
CA ILE A 65 25.87 -6.69 -12.48
C ILE A 65 26.23 -7.26 -13.84
N ASP A 66 25.44 -6.96 -14.87
CA ASP A 66 25.61 -7.44 -16.24
C ASP A 66 25.88 -8.98 -16.32
N ASN A 67 25.10 -9.73 -15.55
CA ASN A 67 25.17 -11.19 -15.37
C ASN A 67 26.47 -11.67 -14.71
N ARG A 68 27.20 -10.81 -14.00
CA ARG A 68 28.39 -11.20 -13.21
C ARG A 68 28.13 -10.94 -11.74
N PRO A 69 28.43 -11.90 -10.85
CA PRO A 69 28.33 -11.67 -9.41
C PRO A 69 29.28 -10.53 -8.97
N ALA A 70 28.72 -9.56 -8.25
CA ALA A 70 29.45 -8.51 -7.54
C ALA A 70 29.26 -8.75 -6.04
N SER A 71 30.05 -9.68 -5.49
CA SER A 71 30.01 -10.02 -4.07
C SER A 71 30.66 -8.93 -3.24
N VAL A 72 30.09 -8.63 -2.09
CA VAL A 72 30.60 -7.64 -1.14
C VAL A 72 30.98 -8.32 0.16
N ASP A 73 32.28 -8.31 0.46
CA ASP A 73 32.79 -8.79 1.74
C ASP A 73 32.56 -7.76 2.84
N LYS A 74 32.65 -6.48 2.49
CA LYS A 74 32.53 -5.38 3.45
C LYS A 74 31.99 -4.11 2.81
N TRP A 75 31.05 -3.48 3.49
CA TRP A 75 30.58 -2.12 3.19
C TRP A 75 31.39 -1.07 3.94
N ILE A 76 31.81 -0.02 3.23
CA ILE A 76 32.54 1.13 3.77
C ILE A 76 31.64 2.36 3.64
N VAL A 77 31.33 3.04 4.74
CA VAL A 77 30.60 4.32 4.71
C VAL A 77 31.52 5.37 4.10
N SER A 78 31.26 5.75 2.87
CA SER A 78 32.04 6.73 2.11
C SER A 78 31.62 8.16 2.39
N SER A 79 30.32 8.39 2.61
CA SER A 79 29.79 9.71 2.95
C SER A 79 28.51 9.62 3.78
N SER A 80 28.17 10.74 4.43
CA SER A 80 26.90 10.91 5.15
C SER A 80 26.40 12.34 4.96
N SER A 81 25.10 12.52 4.87
CA SER A 81 24.46 13.83 4.86
C SER A 81 24.09 14.30 6.27
N LEU A 82 23.89 15.62 6.43
CA LEU A 82 23.13 16.16 7.54
C LEU A 82 21.66 15.71 7.41
N PRO A 83 20.85 15.80 8.50
CA PRO A 83 19.45 15.44 8.42
C PRO A 83 18.74 16.16 7.28
N GLN A 84 18.06 15.38 6.43
CA GLN A 84 17.27 15.85 5.30
C GLN A 84 15.80 15.84 5.67
N ASN A 85 15.05 16.84 5.23
CA ASN A 85 13.60 16.89 5.41
C ASN A 85 12.93 16.66 4.05
N ILE A 86 11.99 15.72 4.02
CA ILE A 86 11.08 15.55 2.88
C ILE A 86 9.70 16.08 3.26
N LYS A 87 9.09 16.84 2.36
CA LYS A 87 7.72 17.35 2.49
C LYS A 87 7.03 17.30 1.14
N TYR A 88 5.81 16.80 1.10
CA TYR A 88 5.02 16.72 -0.11
C TYR A 88 3.52 16.61 0.23
N GLU A 89 2.68 16.86 -0.76
CA GLU A 89 1.24 16.69 -0.66
C GLU A 89 0.79 15.52 -1.53
N MET A 90 -0.18 14.78 -1.03
CA MET A 90 -0.82 13.64 -1.69
C MET A 90 -2.23 14.03 -2.13
N THR A 91 -2.75 13.42 -3.19
CA THR A 91 -4.15 13.55 -3.62
C THR A 91 -5.09 12.61 -2.87
N GLY A 92 -4.54 11.62 -2.19
CA GLY A 92 -5.24 10.62 -1.41
C GLY A 92 -4.35 9.98 -0.36
N GLY A 93 -4.89 9.04 0.40
CA GLY A 93 -4.11 8.27 1.35
C GLY A 93 -4.43 8.57 2.82
N LYS A 94 -3.68 7.92 3.69
CA LYS A 94 -3.81 8.04 5.15
C LYS A 94 -3.37 9.41 5.71
N ARG A 95 -2.65 10.20 4.92
CA ARG A 95 -2.18 11.55 5.26
C ARG A 95 -1.94 12.36 3.99
N LEU A 96 -2.68 13.49 3.86
CA LEU A 96 -2.55 14.36 2.68
C LEU A 96 -1.27 15.19 2.70
N LYS A 97 -0.83 15.66 3.87
CA LYS A 97 0.42 16.43 4.04
C LYS A 97 1.45 15.57 4.72
N CYS A 98 2.37 15.04 3.93
CA CYS A 98 3.44 14.17 4.41
C CYS A 98 4.68 14.97 4.75
N SER A 99 5.34 14.61 5.85
CA SER A 99 6.62 15.18 6.26
C SER A 99 7.41 14.14 7.04
N ASN A 100 8.66 13.91 6.66
CA ASN A 100 9.56 13.01 7.36
C ASN A 100 11.00 13.56 7.35
N THR A 101 11.87 13.03 8.20
CA THR A 101 13.27 13.43 8.31
C THR A 101 14.14 12.19 8.30
N TYR A 102 15.25 12.23 7.57
CA TYR A 102 16.19 11.10 7.47
C TYR A 102 17.65 11.56 7.44
N ASN A 103 18.54 10.65 7.85
CA ASN A 103 19.97 10.72 7.56
C ASN A 103 20.27 9.80 6.38
N GLU A 104 21.05 10.25 5.42
CA GLU A 104 21.47 9.46 4.27
C GLU A 104 22.95 9.10 4.40
N TYR A 105 23.26 7.86 4.11
CA TYR A 105 24.61 7.31 4.10
C TYR A 105 24.86 6.63 2.76
N ARG A 106 26.00 6.93 2.15
CA ARG A 106 26.46 6.20 0.98
C ARG A 106 27.53 5.21 1.40
N LEU A 107 27.35 3.96 1.03
CA LEU A 107 28.28 2.88 1.27
C LEU A 107 28.86 2.43 -0.06
N VAL A 108 30.14 2.09 -0.06
CA VAL A 108 30.82 1.51 -1.22
C VAL A 108 31.36 0.13 -0.84
N ALA A 109 31.39 -0.79 -1.79
CA ALA A 109 32.03 -2.09 -1.60
C ALA A 109 33.55 -1.90 -1.43
N ASP A 110 34.22 -2.78 -0.66
CA ASP A 110 35.66 -2.75 -0.49
C ASP A 110 36.39 -2.91 -1.86
N GLU A 111 37.50 -2.21 -2.08
CA GLU A 111 38.22 -2.11 -3.35
C GLU A 111 38.62 -3.47 -3.99
N LYS A 112 38.60 -4.55 -3.23
CA LYS A 112 38.86 -5.91 -3.72
C LYS A 112 37.80 -6.41 -4.72
N ASP A 113 36.60 -5.83 -4.67
CA ASP A 113 35.41 -6.27 -5.41
C ASP A 113 35.10 -5.37 -6.61
N ASN A 114 36.10 -4.72 -7.20
CA ASN A 114 35.99 -3.82 -8.39
C ASN A 114 35.23 -2.49 -8.23
N GLY A 115 34.84 -2.08 -7.01
CA GLY A 115 34.38 -0.71 -6.72
C GLY A 115 33.16 -0.17 -7.48
N THR A 116 32.45 -1.02 -8.21
CA THR A 116 31.34 -0.60 -9.07
C THR A 116 29.99 -0.63 -8.39
N LEU A 117 29.87 -1.27 -7.22
CA LEU A 117 28.64 -1.40 -6.46
C LEU A 117 28.63 -0.47 -5.25
N SER A 118 27.62 0.34 -5.14
CA SER A 118 27.35 1.17 -3.98
C SER A 118 25.97 0.90 -3.42
N MET A 119 25.72 1.36 -2.18
CA MET A 119 24.42 1.30 -1.53
C MET A 119 24.09 2.68 -0.99
N VAL A 120 22.89 3.17 -1.27
CA VAL A 120 22.29 4.31 -0.58
C VAL A 120 21.45 3.78 0.55
N LEU A 121 21.70 4.24 1.76
CA LEU A 121 21.01 3.84 2.98
C LEU A 121 20.44 5.07 3.68
N ARG A 122 19.13 5.10 3.86
CA ARG A 122 18.39 6.16 4.56
C ARG A 122 17.81 5.65 5.86
N LEU A 123 18.12 6.34 6.95
CA LEU A 123 17.54 6.08 8.26
C LEU A 123 16.56 7.19 8.60
N TYR A 124 15.29 6.84 8.63
CA TYR A 124 14.17 7.67 9.07
C TYR A 124 13.90 7.43 10.56
N ASN A 125 13.05 8.25 11.19
CA ASN A 125 12.66 8.02 12.57
C ASN A 125 11.71 6.83 12.75
N ASP A 126 11.05 6.40 11.65
CA ASP A 126 10.10 5.29 11.59
C ASP A 126 10.57 4.13 10.69
N GLY A 127 11.86 4.10 10.31
CA GLY A 127 12.36 2.97 9.52
C GLY A 127 13.67 3.19 8.80
N VAL A 128 14.02 2.18 8.01
CA VAL A 128 15.24 2.11 7.21
C VAL A 128 14.88 1.80 5.77
N ALA A 129 15.49 2.51 4.83
CA ALA A 129 15.38 2.19 3.42
C ALA A 129 16.76 2.13 2.77
N PHE A 130 16.99 1.14 1.91
CA PHE A 130 18.23 1.04 1.17
C PHE A 130 18.00 0.55 -0.26
N ARG A 131 18.95 0.87 -1.14
CA ARG A 131 19.01 0.34 -2.50
C ARG A 131 20.45 0.22 -2.96
N TYR A 132 20.70 -0.73 -3.83
CA TYR A 132 21.97 -0.82 -4.54
C TYR A 132 21.98 0.11 -5.75
N GLU A 133 23.14 0.67 -6.07
CA GLU A 133 23.40 1.48 -7.26
C GLU A 133 24.72 1.06 -7.88
N THR A 134 24.79 1.06 -9.22
CA THR A 134 26.05 0.88 -9.96
C THR A 134 26.66 2.22 -10.32
N GLU A 135 27.98 2.27 -10.44
CA GLU A 135 28.67 3.40 -11.03
C GLU A 135 28.81 3.19 -12.55
N GLY A 136 28.56 4.25 -13.34
CA GLY A 136 28.60 4.20 -14.80
C GLY A 136 27.40 3.47 -15.44
N ASP A 137 27.62 2.79 -16.56
CA ASP A 137 26.57 2.19 -17.39
C ASP A 137 26.22 0.73 -16.99
N GLY A 138 26.71 0.25 -15.85
CA GLY A 138 26.42 -1.10 -15.36
C GLY A 138 24.94 -1.28 -14.98
N ASN A 139 24.38 -2.46 -15.25
CA ASN A 139 23.00 -2.79 -14.88
C ASN A 139 22.95 -3.89 -13.82
N ILE A 140 22.26 -3.62 -12.73
CA ILE A 140 21.91 -4.63 -11.74
C ILE A 140 20.82 -5.53 -12.32
N CYS A 141 21.03 -6.84 -12.28
CA CYS A 141 20.08 -7.84 -12.76
C CYS A 141 19.77 -8.91 -11.71
N GLY A 142 20.13 -8.68 -10.47
CA GLY A 142 19.84 -9.52 -9.31
C GLY A 142 20.52 -9.00 -8.05
N GLU A 143 20.09 -9.46 -6.89
CA GLU A 143 20.69 -9.13 -5.59
C GLU A 143 20.71 -10.33 -4.65
N THR A 144 21.60 -10.28 -3.66
CA THR A 144 21.79 -11.33 -2.64
C THR A 144 21.46 -10.79 -1.24
N THR A 145 20.36 -10.08 -1.13
CA THR A 145 19.85 -9.56 0.14
C THR A 145 19.08 -10.63 0.91
N GLN A 146 19.38 -10.76 2.20
CA GLN A 146 18.68 -11.64 3.13
C GLN A 146 18.26 -10.89 4.40
N TYR A 147 17.05 -11.15 4.87
CA TYR A 147 16.57 -10.73 6.18
C TYR A 147 16.66 -11.92 7.14
N LYS A 148 17.51 -11.80 8.17
CA LYS A 148 17.71 -12.83 9.19
C LYS A 148 16.96 -12.44 10.45
N ILE A 149 15.74 -13.01 10.62
CA ILE A 149 14.80 -12.67 11.69
C ILE A 149 14.72 -13.84 12.68
N PRO A 150 14.79 -13.61 14.00
CA PRO A 150 14.74 -14.68 14.98
C PRO A 150 13.49 -15.56 14.83
N LEU A 151 13.65 -16.89 14.93
CA LEU A 151 12.57 -17.85 14.79
C LEU A 151 11.47 -17.72 15.86
N SER A 152 11.79 -17.12 16.99
CA SER A 152 10.83 -16.83 18.06
C SER A 152 9.86 -15.72 17.75
N CYS A 153 10.13 -14.92 16.69
CA CYS A 153 9.27 -13.83 16.29
C CYS A 153 8.00 -14.36 15.61
N LYS A 154 6.86 -13.76 15.95
CA LYS A 154 5.64 -13.95 15.18
C LYS A 154 5.72 -13.19 13.88
N ARG A 155 5.10 -13.74 12.85
CA ARG A 155 5.04 -13.13 11.53
C ARG A 155 3.64 -13.23 10.94
N TRP A 156 3.27 -12.23 10.13
CA TRP A 156 2.09 -12.19 9.30
C TRP A 156 2.54 -11.95 7.87
N MET A 157 2.54 -13.01 7.07
CA MET A 157 3.02 -13.03 5.70
C MET A 157 2.02 -13.80 4.83
N GLN A 158 1.61 -13.19 3.72
CA GLN A 158 0.76 -13.89 2.75
C GLN A 158 1.60 -14.77 1.84
N GLN A 159 1.11 -15.96 1.52
CA GLN A 159 1.68 -16.76 0.45
C GLN A 159 1.66 -15.95 -0.85
N TYR A 160 2.75 -16.00 -1.63
CA TYR A 160 2.82 -15.29 -2.91
C TYR A 160 1.72 -15.76 -3.86
N ASP A 161 1.03 -14.81 -4.43
CA ASP A 161 0.05 -14.97 -5.49
C ASP A 161 0.19 -13.80 -6.47
N GLN A 162 -0.09 -14.01 -7.73
CA GLN A 162 0.08 -12.97 -8.76
C GLN A 162 -0.83 -11.76 -8.56
N SER A 163 -1.98 -11.95 -7.93
CA SER A 163 -2.96 -10.92 -7.59
C SER A 163 -2.91 -10.48 -6.12
N TYR A 164 -2.05 -11.12 -5.31
CA TYR A 164 -1.94 -10.83 -3.86
C TYR A 164 -3.22 -11.09 -3.05
N GLU A 165 -4.09 -11.95 -3.52
CA GLU A 165 -5.37 -12.30 -2.91
C GLU A 165 -5.22 -13.51 -1.98
N ARG A 166 -4.50 -13.33 -0.86
CA ARG A 166 -4.26 -14.37 0.16
C ARG A 166 -4.38 -13.78 1.56
N PHE A 167 -4.54 -14.67 2.54
CA PHE A 167 -4.53 -14.32 3.96
C PHE A 167 -3.11 -14.01 4.45
N PHE A 168 -3.03 -13.29 5.57
CA PHE A 168 -1.82 -13.07 6.37
C PHE A 168 -1.93 -13.88 7.67
N PRO A 169 -1.64 -15.18 7.69
CA PRO A 169 -1.72 -15.99 8.89
C PRO A 169 -0.69 -15.57 9.94
N GLU A 170 -1.04 -15.66 11.23
CA GLU A 170 -0.07 -15.58 12.33
C GLU A 170 0.72 -16.88 12.39
N GLU A 171 2.05 -16.80 12.22
CA GLU A 171 2.95 -17.94 12.26
C GLU A 171 4.18 -17.66 13.12
N THR A 172 4.83 -18.72 13.61
CA THR A 172 6.12 -18.70 14.34
C THR A 172 6.97 -19.88 13.92
N GLY A 173 8.26 -19.85 14.25
CA GLY A 173 9.19 -20.95 13.97
C GLY A 173 9.73 -20.94 12.54
N ASP A 174 10.25 -22.10 12.11
CA ASP A 174 10.91 -22.26 10.82
C ASP A 174 9.94 -22.00 9.66
N ALA A 175 10.43 -21.31 8.65
CA ALA A 175 9.75 -21.27 7.37
C ALA A 175 9.82 -22.67 6.72
N GLN A 176 8.74 -23.07 6.04
CA GLN A 176 8.79 -24.29 5.23
C GLN A 176 9.81 -24.12 4.11
N GLN A 177 10.54 -25.19 3.80
CA GLN A 177 11.40 -25.22 2.64
C GLN A 177 10.57 -24.91 1.38
N ASP A 178 11.16 -24.13 0.46
CA ASP A 178 10.51 -23.67 -0.79
C ASP A 178 9.30 -22.74 -0.59
N ALA A 179 9.09 -22.21 0.63
CA ALA A 179 8.03 -21.24 0.87
C ALA A 179 8.34 -19.89 0.18
N HIS A 180 7.27 -19.29 -0.35
CA HIS A 180 7.32 -18.05 -1.13
C HIS A 180 6.20 -17.10 -0.66
N TRP A 181 6.57 -15.87 -0.29
CA TRP A 181 5.64 -14.88 0.25
C TRP A 181 5.66 -13.57 -0.54
N GLY A 182 4.46 -13.00 -0.69
CA GLY A 182 4.30 -11.64 -1.20
C GLY A 182 4.54 -10.59 -0.10
N PHE A 183 4.92 -9.38 -0.50
CA PHE A 183 4.96 -8.23 0.39
C PHE A 183 3.54 -7.71 0.70
N PRO A 184 3.37 -6.95 1.82
CA PRO A 184 4.32 -6.73 2.90
C PRO A 184 4.43 -7.94 3.84
N ALA A 185 5.52 -7.99 4.61
CA ALA A 185 5.75 -8.98 5.64
C ALA A 185 5.90 -8.29 7.01
N LEU A 186 5.00 -8.58 7.95
CA LEU A 186 4.99 -8.00 9.30
C LEU A 186 5.58 -8.98 10.31
N PHE A 187 6.42 -8.47 11.23
CA PHE A 187 7.07 -9.23 12.29
C PHE A 187 6.92 -8.55 13.64
N GLU A 188 6.55 -9.31 14.68
CA GLU A 188 6.63 -8.92 16.08
C GLU A 188 8.00 -9.33 16.62
N LEU A 189 8.90 -8.35 16.77
CA LEU A 189 10.31 -8.58 17.13
C LEU A 189 10.55 -8.56 18.65
N GLY A 190 9.70 -7.85 19.38
CA GLY A 190 9.78 -7.67 20.82
C GLY A 190 8.45 -7.18 21.38
N LYS A 191 8.42 -6.80 22.64
CA LYS A 191 7.17 -6.41 23.32
C LYS A 191 6.48 -5.21 22.64
N ASP A 192 7.27 -4.22 22.20
CA ASP A 192 6.77 -3.00 21.55
C ASP A 192 7.57 -2.69 20.26
N SER A 193 8.25 -3.70 19.72
CA SER A 193 9.10 -3.54 18.55
C SER A 193 8.59 -4.43 17.42
N TRP A 194 8.23 -3.79 16.32
CA TRP A 194 7.68 -4.40 15.12
C TRP A 194 8.48 -3.97 13.90
N ALA A 195 8.52 -4.82 12.90
CA ALA A 195 9.05 -4.48 11.58
C ALA A 195 8.08 -4.90 10.48
N LEU A 196 7.90 -4.04 9.49
CA LEU A 196 7.21 -4.37 8.26
C LEU A 196 8.18 -4.23 7.10
N LEU A 197 8.43 -5.34 6.41
CA LEU A 197 9.27 -5.40 5.23
C LEU A 197 8.44 -5.20 3.97
N THR A 198 8.92 -4.36 3.06
CA THR A 198 8.32 -4.16 1.74
C THR A 198 9.35 -3.54 0.78
N GLU A 199 8.90 -3.12 -0.39
CA GLU A 199 9.69 -2.37 -1.36
C GLU A 199 8.92 -1.16 -1.89
N ALA A 200 9.64 -0.20 -2.48
CA ALA A 200 9.04 0.99 -3.06
C ALA A 200 9.88 1.58 -4.19
N GLY A 201 9.27 2.50 -4.95
CA GLY A 201 9.97 3.21 -6.02
C GLY A 201 10.24 2.32 -7.25
N ILE A 202 9.30 1.44 -7.59
CA ILE A 202 9.35 0.63 -8.81
C ILE A 202 9.24 1.54 -10.03
N GLU A 203 10.21 1.41 -10.94
CA GLU A 203 10.25 2.08 -12.24
C GLU A 203 10.16 1.06 -13.38
N LYS A 204 10.02 1.52 -14.64
CA LYS A 204 9.83 0.64 -15.82
C LYS A 204 10.95 -0.39 -16.02
N CYS A 205 12.17 -0.07 -15.59
CA CYS A 205 13.31 -0.98 -15.69
C CYS A 205 13.35 -2.05 -14.60
N HIS A 206 12.51 -1.95 -13.57
CA HIS A 206 12.51 -2.88 -12.45
C HIS A 206 11.54 -4.05 -12.65
N SER A 207 11.93 -5.22 -12.15
CA SER A 207 10.99 -6.23 -11.69
C SER A 207 10.62 -5.94 -10.25
N ALA A 208 9.38 -6.22 -9.87
CA ALA A 208 9.02 -6.23 -8.46
C ALA A 208 9.54 -7.51 -7.80
N SER A 209 9.57 -7.54 -6.48
CA SER A 209 10.13 -8.64 -5.71
C SER A 209 9.20 -9.16 -4.61
N SER A 210 9.59 -10.30 -4.09
CA SER A 210 8.90 -11.08 -3.08
C SER A 210 9.93 -11.71 -2.13
N LEU A 211 9.50 -12.47 -1.14
CA LEU A 211 10.38 -13.17 -0.20
C LEU A 211 10.32 -14.68 -0.43
N THR A 212 11.47 -15.35 -0.39
CA THR A 212 11.57 -16.81 -0.40
C THR A 212 12.34 -17.30 0.82
N ALA A 213 12.04 -18.52 1.27
CA ALA A 213 12.81 -19.15 2.33
C ALA A 213 14.27 -19.32 1.89
N ALA A 214 15.21 -19.02 2.78
CA ALA A 214 16.62 -19.31 2.58
C ALA A 214 16.98 -20.71 3.13
N GLU A 215 18.17 -21.21 2.81
CA GLU A 215 18.69 -22.45 3.40
C GLU A 215 18.80 -22.36 4.94
N THR A 216 19.08 -21.18 5.46
CA THR A 216 19.07 -20.90 6.90
C THR A 216 17.64 -20.67 7.35
N PRO A 217 17.07 -21.45 8.30
CA PRO A 217 15.67 -21.39 8.67
C PRO A 217 15.13 -20.01 9.10
N SER A 218 15.99 -19.16 9.64
CA SER A 218 15.63 -17.80 10.11
C SER A 218 15.87 -16.71 9.05
N ALA A 219 16.14 -17.07 7.79
CA ALA A 219 16.47 -16.11 6.76
C ALA A 219 15.48 -16.14 5.58
N TYR A 220 15.24 -14.95 5.03
CA TYR A 220 14.37 -14.72 3.89
C TYR A 220 15.16 -14.02 2.79
N ASN A 221 15.16 -14.58 1.59
CA ASN A 221 15.82 -14.00 0.42
C ASN A 221 14.86 -13.05 -0.30
N ILE A 222 15.40 -11.99 -0.87
CA ILE A 222 14.71 -11.23 -1.93
C ILE A 222 14.72 -12.09 -3.21
N SER A 223 13.54 -12.24 -3.81
CA SER A 223 13.35 -12.92 -5.09
C SER A 223 12.66 -11.99 -6.08
N TRP A 224 13.27 -11.78 -7.24
CA TRP A 224 12.69 -10.94 -8.29
C TRP A 224 11.65 -11.73 -9.09
N GLY A 225 10.55 -11.09 -9.48
CA GLY A 225 9.48 -11.72 -10.28
C GLY A 225 9.93 -12.15 -11.67
N SER A 226 10.94 -11.47 -12.24
CA SER A 226 11.60 -11.83 -13.49
C SER A 226 12.98 -11.19 -13.59
N PRO A 227 13.83 -11.63 -14.54
CA PRO A 227 15.03 -10.89 -14.89
C PRO A 227 14.69 -9.44 -15.28
N ALA A 228 15.48 -8.48 -14.78
CA ALA A 228 15.35 -7.06 -15.06
C ALA A 228 16.75 -6.45 -15.16
N ARG A 229 16.87 -5.24 -15.70
CA ARG A 229 18.15 -4.53 -15.84
C ARG A 229 17.96 -3.04 -15.58
N CYS A 230 18.53 -2.56 -14.50
CA CYS A 230 18.47 -1.15 -14.13
C CYS A 230 19.77 -0.72 -13.43
N GLY A 231 20.15 0.53 -13.50
CA GLY A 231 21.33 1.08 -12.81
C GLY A 231 21.21 1.06 -11.27
N HIS A 232 20.04 0.77 -10.74
CA HIS A 232 19.79 0.63 -9.31
C HIS A 232 18.65 -0.36 -9.05
N THR A 233 18.55 -0.86 -7.81
CA THR A 233 17.39 -1.64 -7.36
C THR A 233 16.25 -0.73 -6.93
N PRO A 234 15.01 -1.23 -6.80
CA PRO A 234 13.99 -0.59 -5.99
C PRO A 234 14.48 -0.37 -4.55
N TRP A 235 13.83 0.54 -3.83
CA TRP A 235 14.07 0.69 -2.41
C TRP A 235 13.59 -0.55 -1.64
N ARG A 236 14.45 -1.12 -0.82
CA ARG A 236 14.09 -2.09 0.22
C ARG A 236 13.70 -1.29 1.44
N VAL A 237 12.46 -1.46 1.88
CA VAL A 237 11.86 -0.64 2.93
C VAL A 237 11.58 -1.50 4.16
N ILE A 238 12.06 -1.03 5.30
CA ILE A 238 11.84 -1.61 6.63
C ILE A 238 11.18 -0.52 7.46
N ILE A 239 9.87 -0.59 7.63
CA ILE A 239 9.18 0.26 8.62
C ILE A 239 9.42 -0.39 9.98
N LEU A 240 9.84 0.40 10.97
CA LEU A 240 10.33 -0.12 12.26
C LEU A 240 9.82 0.75 13.40
N GLY A 241 9.29 0.13 14.43
CA GLY A 241 8.81 0.81 15.62
C GLY A 241 7.70 0.08 16.35
N SER A 242 6.85 0.80 17.06
CA SER A 242 5.61 0.28 17.62
C SER A 242 4.58 -0.02 16.52
N LEU A 243 3.47 -0.70 16.83
CA LEU A 243 2.37 -0.87 15.87
C LEU A 243 1.81 0.46 15.36
N ASN A 244 1.89 1.52 16.17
CA ASN A 244 1.51 2.86 15.77
C ASN A 244 2.43 3.37 14.66
N ASP A 245 3.75 3.23 14.85
CA ASP A 245 4.75 3.63 13.86
C ASP A 245 4.57 2.85 12.55
N ILE A 246 4.32 1.55 12.63
CA ILE A 246 4.02 0.72 11.45
C ILE A 246 2.80 1.25 10.70
N THR A 247 1.68 1.42 11.39
CA THR A 247 0.39 1.75 10.77
C THR A 247 0.34 3.18 10.20
N GLU A 248 1.00 4.12 10.89
CA GLU A 248 0.97 5.55 10.57
C GLU A 248 2.08 5.97 9.59
N SER A 249 3.10 5.13 9.37
CA SER A 249 4.25 5.43 8.50
C SER A 249 3.83 5.80 7.08
N THR A 250 4.56 6.77 6.51
CA THR A 250 4.49 7.14 5.10
C THR A 250 5.75 6.72 4.33
N LEU A 251 6.60 5.88 4.92
CA LEU A 251 7.93 5.58 4.41
C LEU A 251 7.94 5.04 2.97
N VAL A 252 6.94 4.24 2.58
CA VAL A 252 6.78 3.74 1.21
C VAL A 252 6.66 4.90 0.20
N THR A 253 5.88 5.92 0.53
CA THR A 253 5.74 7.11 -0.32
C THR A 253 6.92 8.07 -0.15
N ASP A 254 7.53 8.17 1.05
CA ASP A 254 8.68 9.04 1.30
C ASP A 254 9.90 8.71 0.42
N VAL A 255 10.16 7.43 0.16
CA VAL A 255 11.27 6.98 -0.69
C VAL A 255 10.92 6.91 -2.18
N SER A 256 9.63 7.00 -2.53
CA SER A 256 9.18 6.95 -3.92
C SER A 256 9.47 8.26 -4.65
N PRO A 257 9.67 8.22 -5.98
CA PRO A 257 9.85 9.43 -6.77
C PRO A 257 8.70 10.42 -6.61
N GLU A 258 8.99 11.70 -6.83
CA GLU A 258 7.99 12.76 -6.88
C GLU A 258 6.96 12.54 -8.00
N SER A 259 5.81 13.20 -7.88
CA SER A 259 4.75 13.12 -8.88
C SER A 259 5.26 13.46 -10.28
N ARG A 260 4.94 12.59 -11.24
CA ARG A 260 5.17 12.84 -12.67
C ARG A 260 3.99 13.53 -13.36
N ILE A 261 2.92 13.83 -12.61
CA ILE A 261 1.74 14.54 -13.10
C ILE A 261 1.78 15.96 -12.54
N ALA A 262 1.90 16.94 -13.42
CA ALA A 262 2.06 18.34 -13.04
C ALA A 262 0.74 18.96 -12.52
N ASP A 263 -0.38 18.67 -13.17
CA ASP A 263 -1.71 19.10 -12.72
C ASP A 263 -2.51 17.92 -12.20
N THR A 264 -2.73 17.90 -10.89
CA THR A 264 -3.53 16.90 -10.20
C THR A 264 -4.92 17.39 -9.79
N SER A 265 -5.30 18.60 -10.22
CA SER A 265 -6.55 19.25 -9.81
C SER A 265 -7.82 18.50 -10.25
N TRP A 266 -7.72 17.69 -11.30
CA TRP A 266 -8.80 16.85 -11.83
C TRP A 266 -8.99 15.55 -11.04
N ILE A 267 -7.99 15.10 -10.27
CA ILE A 267 -8.07 13.91 -9.43
C ILE A 267 -8.95 14.22 -8.22
N LYS A 268 -10.09 13.56 -8.13
CA LYS A 268 -11.04 13.77 -7.02
C LYS A 268 -11.28 12.47 -6.28
N PRO A 269 -11.14 12.47 -4.94
CA PRO A 269 -11.48 11.32 -4.13
C PRO A 269 -13.00 11.15 -4.01
N GLY A 270 -13.43 9.95 -3.63
CA GLY A 270 -14.84 9.71 -3.31
C GLY A 270 -15.23 8.24 -3.31
N ALA A 271 -16.44 7.95 -2.83
CA ALA A 271 -16.99 6.61 -2.89
C ALA A 271 -17.69 6.37 -4.23
N ALA A 272 -17.73 5.11 -4.66
CA ALA A 272 -18.40 4.66 -5.87
C ALA A 272 -19.44 3.56 -5.54
N SER A 273 -20.59 3.59 -6.19
CA SER A 273 -21.42 2.40 -6.28
C SER A 273 -20.82 1.40 -7.27
N TRP A 274 -20.99 0.10 -7.04
CA TRP A 274 -20.30 -0.91 -7.83
C TRP A 274 -21.20 -2.11 -8.16
N ILE A 275 -21.33 -2.41 -9.47
CA ILE A 275 -22.27 -3.40 -10.00
C ILE A 275 -21.56 -4.74 -10.25
N TYR A 276 -21.05 -5.40 -9.24
CA TYR A 276 -20.51 -6.74 -9.42
C TYR A 276 -20.90 -7.68 -8.29
N TRP A 277 -20.66 -7.26 -7.05
CA TRP A 277 -20.77 -8.12 -5.89
C TRP A 277 -22.14 -8.82 -5.77
N ALA A 278 -23.24 -8.07 -5.89
CA ALA A 278 -24.60 -8.62 -5.78
C ALA A 278 -25.10 -9.25 -7.08
N TYR A 279 -24.65 -8.75 -8.21
CA TYR A 279 -25.12 -9.12 -9.53
C TYR A 279 -23.93 -9.35 -10.47
N ASN A 280 -23.30 -10.51 -10.37
CA ASN A 280 -22.22 -10.89 -11.27
C ASN A 280 -22.65 -10.71 -12.74
N ARG A 281 -21.86 -9.95 -13.53
CA ARG A 281 -22.17 -9.55 -14.92
C ARG A 281 -23.41 -8.67 -15.06
N GLY A 282 -23.81 -7.98 -14.00
CA GLY A 282 -24.96 -7.07 -14.00
C GLY A 282 -24.80 -5.85 -14.89
N SER A 283 -23.56 -5.46 -15.21
CA SER A 283 -23.25 -4.28 -16.04
C SER A 283 -23.74 -4.38 -17.49
N LYS A 284 -24.09 -5.55 -17.98
CA LYS A 284 -24.72 -5.71 -19.28
C LYS A 284 -26.23 -5.44 -19.28
N ASP A 285 -26.83 -5.21 -18.13
CA ASP A 285 -28.24 -4.87 -17.97
C ASP A 285 -28.39 -3.38 -17.67
N TYR A 286 -28.80 -2.58 -18.65
CA TYR A 286 -28.99 -1.14 -18.53
C TYR A 286 -29.92 -0.77 -17.37
N ARG A 287 -31.03 -1.51 -17.16
CA ARG A 287 -32.00 -1.21 -16.08
C ARG A 287 -31.38 -1.42 -14.70
N LEU A 288 -30.50 -2.40 -14.55
CA LEU A 288 -29.76 -2.59 -13.31
C LEU A 288 -28.74 -1.49 -13.11
N VAL A 289 -28.01 -1.13 -14.16
CA VAL A 289 -27.02 -0.03 -14.12
C VAL A 289 -27.68 1.27 -13.66
N THR A 290 -28.88 1.62 -14.18
CA THR A 290 -29.58 2.83 -13.76
C THR A 290 -29.97 2.82 -12.28
N GLN A 291 -30.27 1.67 -11.67
CA GLN A 291 -30.54 1.58 -10.23
C GLN A 291 -29.30 1.93 -9.37
N TYR A 292 -28.11 1.49 -9.79
CA TYR A 292 -26.86 1.83 -9.11
C TYR A 292 -26.49 3.31 -9.30
N ILE A 293 -26.80 3.91 -10.45
CA ILE A 293 -26.67 5.36 -10.68
C ILE A 293 -27.63 6.13 -9.78
N ASP A 294 -28.90 5.71 -9.68
CA ASP A 294 -29.91 6.33 -8.81
C ASP A 294 -29.51 6.22 -7.32
N MET A 295 -28.93 5.10 -6.89
CA MET A 295 -28.36 4.95 -5.56
C MET A 295 -27.20 5.92 -5.33
N ALA A 296 -26.28 6.04 -6.28
CA ALA A 296 -25.15 6.97 -6.19
C ALA A 296 -25.65 8.42 -6.07
N GLU A 297 -26.66 8.84 -6.85
CA GLU A 297 -27.29 10.15 -6.72
C GLU A 297 -27.91 10.35 -5.33
N THR A 298 -28.70 9.37 -4.85
CA THR A 298 -29.40 9.43 -3.55
C THR A 298 -28.43 9.56 -2.38
N LEU A 299 -27.36 8.77 -2.38
CA LEU A 299 -26.33 8.78 -1.34
C LEU A 299 -25.23 9.81 -1.62
N LYS A 300 -25.33 10.60 -2.69
CA LYS A 300 -24.34 11.60 -3.14
C LYS A 300 -22.94 11.01 -3.31
N LEU A 301 -22.88 9.78 -3.77
CA LEU A 301 -21.59 9.18 -4.16
C LEU A 301 -21.17 9.81 -5.50
N PRO A 302 -19.92 10.32 -5.61
CA PRO A 302 -19.48 10.99 -6.83
C PRO A 302 -19.32 10.06 -8.02
N TYR A 303 -19.26 8.73 -7.79
CA TYR A 303 -18.92 7.76 -8.81
C TYR A 303 -19.90 6.57 -8.85
N VAL A 304 -19.99 5.98 -10.03
CA VAL A 304 -20.50 4.63 -10.27
C VAL A 304 -19.47 3.85 -11.09
N LEU A 305 -19.12 2.65 -10.66
CA LEU A 305 -18.31 1.73 -11.45
C LEU A 305 -19.22 0.77 -12.19
N ILE A 306 -19.19 0.85 -13.52
CA ILE A 306 -19.85 -0.08 -14.44
C ILE A 306 -18.82 -1.12 -14.80
N ASP A 307 -18.97 -2.33 -14.26
CA ASP A 307 -18.00 -3.42 -14.30
C ASP A 307 -18.02 -4.18 -15.64
N TRP A 308 -17.42 -5.34 -15.74
CA TRP A 308 -17.20 -6.06 -16.98
C TRP A 308 -18.48 -6.36 -17.80
N GLU A 309 -18.32 -6.61 -19.10
CA GLU A 309 -19.41 -6.81 -20.08
C GLU A 309 -20.30 -5.57 -20.32
N TRP A 310 -19.85 -4.38 -19.91
CA TRP A 310 -20.55 -3.14 -20.24
C TRP A 310 -20.58 -2.85 -21.76
N ASP A 311 -19.62 -3.37 -22.50
CA ASP A 311 -19.49 -3.26 -23.97
C ASP A 311 -20.59 -4.03 -24.73
N ILE A 312 -21.27 -4.94 -24.07
CA ILE A 312 -22.42 -5.67 -24.60
C ILE A 312 -23.74 -5.33 -23.86
N MET A 313 -23.79 -4.13 -23.24
CA MET A 313 -24.97 -3.67 -22.50
C MET A 313 -26.23 -3.64 -23.39
N GLY A 314 -27.36 -4.04 -22.80
CA GLY A 314 -28.68 -4.05 -23.43
C GLY A 314 -29.80 -3.88 -22.42
N ASN A 315 -30.99 -4.40 -22.72
CA ASN A 315 -32.19 -4.33 -21.87
C ASN A 315 -32.72 -2.90 -21.63
N GLY A 316 -32.81 -2.12 -22.70
CA GLY A 316 -33.44 -0.82 -22.69
C GLY A 316 -32.53 0.38 -22.93
N GLY A 317 -31.24 0.15 -23.07
CA GLY A 317 -30.22 1.13 -23.40
C GLY A 317 -28.86 0.48 -23.61
N ASP A 318 -27.89 1.26 -24.05
CA ASP A 318 -26.48 0.88 -24.20
C ASP A 318 -25.60 1.70 -23.24
N ILE A 319 -24.27 1.55 -23.37
CA ILE A 319 -23.33 2.28 -22.52
C ILE A 319 -23.44 3.80 -22.69
N ASN A 320 -23.71 4.32 -23.90
CA ASN A 320 -23.87 5.76 -24.12
C ASN A 320 -25.10 6.31 -23.40
N ASP A 321 -26.19 5.53 -23.40
CA ASP A 321 -27.40 5.87 -22.63
C ASP A 321 -27.08 5.88 -21.12
N ALA A 322 -26.30 4.92 -20.62
CA ALA A 322 -25.91 4.86 -19.22
C ALA A 322 -25.00 6.03 -18.80
N LEU A 323 -24.01 6.40 -19.62
CA LEU A 323 -23.15 7.55 -19.38
C LEU A 323 -23.94 8.86 -19.36
N LYS A 324 -24.88 9.03 -20.30
CA LYS A 324 -25.78 10.19 -20.32
C LYS A 324 -26.67 10.23 -19.08
N TYR A 325 -27.24 9.09 -18.69
CA TYR A 325 -28.10 8.96 -17.51
C TYR A 325 -27.36 9.34 -16.22
N ALA A 326 -26.11 8.91 -16.08
CA ALA A 326 -25.23 9.26 -14.96
C ALA A 326 -24.88 10.75 -14.95
N ALA A 327 -24.52 11.30 -16.11
CA ALA A 327 -24.18 12.72 -16.26
C ALA A 327 -25.35 13.65 -15.88
N GLU A 328 -26.59 13.32 -16.26
CA GLU A 328 -27.81 14.05 -15.89
C GLU A 328 -28.03 14.09 -14.36
N ARG A 329 -27.43 13.14 -13.61
CA ARG A 329 -27.50 13.03 -12.14
C ARG A 329 -26.25 13.52 -11.42
N ASN A 330 -25.30 14.11 -12.15
CA ASN A 330 -23.99 14.51 -11.63
C ASN A 330 -23.18 13.36 -11.01
N VAL A 331 -23.40 12.13 -11.46
CA VAL A 331 -22.61 10.95 -11.11
C VAL A 331 -21.61 10.68 -12.22
N LYS A 332 -20.34 10.57 -11.87
CA LYS A 332 -19.26 10.25 -12.82
C LYS A 332 -19.10 8.75 -12.95
N THR A 333 -18.77 8.30 -14.14
CA THR A 333 -18.62 6.87 -14.43
C THR A 333 -17.16 6.43 -14.42
N LEU A 334 -16.94 5.24 -13.87
CA LEU A 334 -15.71 4.47 -14.03
C LEU A 334 -16.07 3.22 -14.84
N LEU A 335 -15.21 2.80 -15.77
CA LEU A 335 -15.44 1.64 -16.62
C LEU A 335 -14.39 0.57 -16.41
N TRP A 336 -14.81 -0.68 -16.40
CA TRP A 336 -13.94 -1.83 -16.25
C TRP A 336 -13.29 -2.25 -17.57
N TYR A 337 -12.03 -2.68 -17.50
CA TYR A 337 -11.27 -3.23 -18.62
C TYR A 337 -10.48 -4.46 -18.19
N ASN A 338 -10.36 -5.43 -19.07
CA ASN A 338 -9.38 -6.51 -18.94
C ASN A 338 -8.01 -6.00 -19.44
N SER A 339 -6.94 -6.21 -18.65
CA SER A 339 -5.58 -5.89 -19.09
C SER A 339 -5.14 -6.72 -20.31
N SER A 340 -5.77 -7.87 -20.50
CA SER A 340 -5.50 -8.83 -21.59
C SER A 340 -4.06 -9.35 -21.61
N THR A 341 -3.44 -9.44 -20.44
CA THR A 341 -2.06 -9.91 -20.25
C THR A 341 -1.94 -11.23 -19.51
N ALA A 342 -2.96 -11.62 -18.76
CA ALA A 342 -2.94 -12.83 -17.92
C ALA A 342 -3.74 -13.99 -18.54
N TRP A 343 -3.86 -15.07 -17.79
CA TRP A 343 -4.62 -16.29 -18.11
C TRP A 343 -6.10 -16.07 -18.43
N THR A 344 -6.65 -14.95 -18.00
CA THR A 344 -8.06 -14.58 -18.10
C THR A 344 -8.55 -14.25 -19.51
N THR A 345 -7.67 -14.18 -20.49
CA THR A 345 -8.07 -13.91 -21.88
C THR A 345 -9.01 -14.97 -22.46
N ASN A 346 -8.97 -16.20 -21.92
CA ASN A 346 -9.88 -17.27 -22.31
C ASN A 346 -11.05 -17.36 -21.33
N GLY A 347 -12.23 -16.88 -21.75
CA GLY A 347 -13.48 -16.97 -20.98
C GLY A 347 -13.75 -15.83 -20.01
N ALA A 348 -12.87 -14.85 -19.89
CA ALA A 348 -13.12 -13.62 -19.17
C ALA A 348 -14.06 -12.70 -19.95
N GLY A 349 -14.82 -11.86 -19.22
CA GLY A 349 -15.65 -10.82 -19.81
C GLY A 349 -14.84 -9.74 -20.54
N GLY A 350 -15.51 -9.03 -21.45
CA GLY A 350 -14.95 -7.87 -22.16
C GLY A 350 -15.15 -6.56 -21.41
N PRO A 351 -14.55 -5.47 -21.95
CA PRO A 351 -13.77 -5.42 -23.19
C PRO A 351 -12.36 -6.02 -23.08
N LEU A 352 -11.91 -6.65 -24.16
CA LEU A 352 -10.64 -7.36 -24.27
C LEU A 352 -9.73 -6.73 -25.33
N PHE A 353 -8.41 -6.79 -25.12
CA PHE A 353 -7.37 -6.39 -26.07
C PHE A 353 -7.39 -4.91 -26.52
N LEU A 354 -8.00 -4.02 -25.74
CA LEU A 354 -8.05 -2.60 -26.04
C LEU A 354 -6.91 -1.79 -25.43
N LEU A 355 -6.24 -2.32 -24.37
CA LEU A 355 -5.23 -1.58 -23.62
C LEU A 355 -3.81 -2.10 -23.76
N ASN A 356 -3.62 -3.30 -24.30
CA ASN A 356 -2.32 -3.99 -24.31
C ASN A 356 -1.33 -3.50 -25.36
N LYS A 357 -1.77 -2.76 -26.37
CA LYS A 357 -0.90 -2.08 -27.34
C LYS A 357 -0.93 -0.56 -27.14
N PRO A 358 0.21 0.12 -27.24
CA PRO A 358 0.26 1.58 -26.99
C PRO A 358 -0.71 2.40 -27.85
N GLU A 359 -0.82 2.09 -29.15
CA GLU A 359 -1.68 2.83 -30.08
C GLU A 359 -3.17 2.59 -29.82
N ASP A 360 -3.53 1.37 -29.43
CA ASP A 360 -4.91 1.02 -29.10
C ASP A 360 -5.32 1.67 -27.79
N ARG A 361 -4.46 1.62 -26.79
CA ARG A 361 -4.64 2.25 -25.48
C ARG A 361 -4.79 3.77 -25.57
N GLU A 362 -3.94 4.43 -26.36
CA GLU A 362 -4.02 5.89 -26.58
C GLU A 362 -5.36 6.28 -27.20
N ARG A 363 -5.80 5.54 -28.23
CA ARG A 363 -7.09 5.77 -28.89
C ARG A 363 -8.27 5.52 -27.94
N GLU A 364 -8.21 4.45 -27.16
CA GLU A 364 -9.25 4.07 -26.22
C GLU A 364 -9.41 5.13 -25.13
N PHE A 365 -8.31 5.56 -24.50
CA PHE A 365 -8.36 6.55 -23.43
C PHE A 365 -8.76 7.94 -23.93
N ALA A 366 -8.37 8.32 -25.15
CA ALA A 366 -8.88 9.54 -25.80
C ALA A 366 -10.40 9.47 -25.99
N MET A 367 -10.92 8.34 -26.47
CA MET A 367 -12.36 8.13 -26.63
C MET A 367 -13.09 8.22 -25.27
N LEU A 368 -12.58 7.60 -24.22
CA LEU A 368 -13.18 7.68 -22.89
C LEU A 368 -13.23 9.10 -22.34
N GLN A 369 -12.17 9.88 -22.56
CA GLN A 369 -12.13 11.30 -22.21
C GLN A 369 -13.23 12.08 -22.93
N ASP A 370 -13.37 11.86 -24.25
CA ASP A 370 -14.41 12.52 -25.07
C ASP A 370 -15.84 12.12 -24.62
N MET A 371 -16.02 10.89 -24.16
CA MET A 371 -17.29 10.39 -23.60
C MET A 371 -17.57 10.91 -22.18
N GLY A 372 -16.61 11.61 -21.53
CA GLY A 372 -16.75 12.12 -20.17
C GLY A 372 -16.58 11.09 -19.07
N VAL A 373 -15.99 9.93 -19.37
CA VAL A 373 -15.63 8.91 -18.38
C VAL A 373 -14.55 9.44 -17.44
N ALA A 374 -14.69 9.22 -16.13
CA ALA A 374 -13.78 9.75 -15.12
C ALA A 374 -12.58 8.86 -14.85
N GLY A 375 -12.64 7.58 -15.19
CA GLY A 375 -11.55 6.66 -14.93
C GLY A 375 -11.86 5.22 -15.31
N VAL A 376 -10.88 4.35 -15.04
CA VAL A 376 -10.93 2.95 -15.42
C VAL A 376 -10.52 2.04 -14.26
N LYS A 377 -11.23 0.92 -14.09
CA LYS A 377 -10.77 -0.25 -13.35
C LYS A 377 -10.15 -1.20 -14.36
N ILE A 378 -8.88 -1.56 -14.18
CA ILE A 378 -8.17 -2.46 -15.09
C ILE A 378 -7.78 -3.71 -14.31
N ASP A 379 -8.16 -4.86 -14.83
CA ASP A 379 -8.15 -6.12 -14.10
C ASP A 379 -7.28 -7.18 -14.76
N PHE A 380 -6.83 -8.17 -13.98
CA PHE A 380 -6.17 -9.39 -14.42
C PHE A 380 -4.76 -9.20 -14.99
N PHE A 381 -3.82 -8.82 -14.13
CA PHE A 381 -2.41 -8.69 -14.48
C PHE A 381 -1.60 -9.97 -14.23
N ALA A 382 -0.42 -10.07 -14.86
CA ALA A 382 0.44 -11.26 -14.82
C ALA A 382 1.53 -11.22 -13.72
N GLY A 383 1.20 -10.76 -12.52
CA GLY A 383 2.13 -10.78 -11.36
C GLY A 383 3.20 -9.69 -11.40
N ASP A 384 4.41 -10.02 -10.94
CA ASP A 384 5.46 -9.05 -10.55
C ASP A 384 6.63 -8.94 -11.55
N THR A 385 6.43 -9.38 -12.81
CA THR A 385 7.50 -9.32 -13.82
C THR A 385 7.84 -7.88 -14.21
N GLN A 386 9.06 -7.66 -14.70
CA GLN A 386 9.46 -6.34 -15.23
C GLN A 386 8.49 -5.84 -16.29
N GLN A 387 8.05 -6.72 -17.20
CA GLN A 387 7.09 -6.38 -18.24
C GLN A 387 5.75 -5.93 -17.65
N THR A 388 5.26 -6.57 -16.58
CA THR A 388 4.03 -6.15 -15.90
C THR A 388 4.20 -4.79 -15.24
N MET A 389 5.34 -4.54 -14.57
CA MET A 389 5.62 -3.24 -13.94
C MET A 389 5.66 -2.12 -14.97
N GLU A 390 6.36 -2.33 -16.09
CA GLU A 390 6.41 -1.38 -17.19
C GLU A 390 5.02 -1.11 -17.76
N TYR A 391 4.23 -2.16 -18.02
CA TYR A 391 2.87 -2.02 -18.55
C TYR A 391 1.94 -1.26 -17.59
N CYS A 392 1.96 -1.55 -16.28
CA CYS A 392 1.20 -0.80 -15.29
C CYS A 392 1.57 0.70 -15.31
N ILE A 393 2.87 1.02 -15.34
CA ILE A 393 3.33 2.41 -15.40
C ILE A 393 2.89 3.09 -16.70
N GLU A 394 2.98 2.41 -17.83
CA GLU A 394 2.51 2.95 -19.11
C GLU A 394 1.00 3.22 -19.14
N LEU A 395 0.20 2.35 -18.51
CA LEU A 395 -1.23 2.58 -18.32
C LEU A 395 -1.48 3.85 -17.49
N LEU A 396 -0.76 4.03 -16.38
CA LEU A 396 -0.88 5.21 -15.52
C LEU A 396 -0.50 6.50 -16.26
N GLU A 397 0.60 6.48 -17.00
CA GLU A 397 1.08 7.61 -17.79
C GLU A 397 0.11 7.98 -18.94
N CYS A 398 -0.42 6.97 -19.64
CA CYS A 398 -1.40 7.16 -20.69
C CYS A 398 -2.72 7.71 -20.12
N ALA A 399 -3.26 7.10 -19.08
CA ALA A 399 -4.48 7.54 -18.42
C ALA A 399 -4.38 8.97 -17.88
N ALA A 400 -3.21 9.35 -17.35
CA ALA A 400 -2.98 10.72 -16.88
C ALA A 400 -3.05 11.77 -17.99
N ARG A 401 -2.58 11.47 -19.21
CA ARG A 401 -2.70 12.38 -20.36
C ARG A 401 -4.16 12.66 -20.74
N HIS A 402 -5.06 11.72 -20.42
CA HIS A 402 -6.48 11.81 -20.70
C HIS A 402 -7.34 12.11 -19.46
N ASN A 403 -6.71 12.53 -18.35
CA ASN A 403 -7.38 12.85 -17.08
C ASN A 403 -8.24 11.70 -16.56
N LEU A 404 -7.79 10.45 -16.69
CA LEU A 404 -8.48 9.26 -16.21
C LEU A 404 -7.87 8.76 -14.90
N LEU A 405 -8.74 8.54 -13.91
CA LEU A 405 -8.42 7.81 -12.68
C LEU A 405 -8.18 6.34 -13.01
N VAL A 406 -7.30 5.69 -12.25
CA VAL A 406 -6.99 4.28 -12.45
C VAL A 406 -7.14 3.51 -11.14
N ASN A 407 -7.82 2.38 -11.22
CA ASN A 407 -7.89 1.36 -10.19
C ASN A 407 -7.40 0.03 -10.78
N PHE A 408 -6.38 -0.59 -10.18
CA PHE A 408 -5.89 -1.89 -10.60
C PHE A 408 -6.51 -3.00 -9.75
N HIS A 409 -7.02 -4.05 -10.43
CA HIS A 409 -7.52 -5.28 -9.85
C HIS A 409 -6.79 -6.50 -10.40
N GLY A 410 -6.89 -7.66 -9.73
CA GLY A 410 -6.11 -8.83 -10.11
C GLY A 410 -4.64 -8.48 -10.32
N ALA A 411 -4.07 -7.65 -9.47
CA ALA A 411 -2.84 -6.90 -9.73
C ALA A 411 -1.84 -6.98 -8.58
N THR A 412 -0.64 -6.48 -8.84
CA THR A 412 0.38 -6.24 -7.82
C THR A 412 -0.04 -5.18 -6.80
N ILE A 413 0.71 -5.06 -5.70
CA ILE A 413 0.54 -4.02 -4.67
C ILE A 413 1.09 -2.65 -5.12
N PRO A 414 0.72 -1.51 -4.48
CA PRO A 414 1.00 -0.14 -4.98
C PRO A 414 2.46 0.25 -5.08
N ARG A 415 3.34 -0.22 -4.21
CA ARG A 415 4.80 0.06 -4.16
C ARG A 415 5.19 1.54 -4.29
N GLY A 416 4.33 2.46 -3.79
CA GLY A 416 4.57 3.90 -3.81
C GLY A 416 4.14 4.63 -5.08
N TRP A 417 3.56 3.94 -6.06
CA TRP A 417 3.06 4.55 -7.30
C TRP A 417 2.00 5.63 -7.05
N GLN A 418 1.21 5.50 -5.97
CA GLN A 418 0.21 6.51 -5.60
C GLN A 418 0.79 7.91 -5.34
N ARG A 419 2.11 8.03 -5.10
CA ARG A 419 2.81 9.32 -5.06
C ARG A 419 3.31 9.73 -6.45
N THR A 420 3.97 8.82 -7.16
CA THR A 420 4.59 9.10 -8.46
C THR A 420 3.54 9.31 -9.56
N TYR A 421 2.44 8.58 -9.47
CA TYR A 421 1.30 8.61 -10.37
C TYR A 421 0.00 8.78 -9.56
N PRO A 422 -0.33 10.00 -9.10
CA PRO A 422 -1.46 10.22 -8.20
C PRO A 422 -2.84 9.92 -8.80
N ASN A 423 -2.93 9.66 -10.10
CA ASN A 423 -4.12 9.11 -10.75
C ASN A 423 -4.34 7.61 -10.45
N LEU A 424 -3.38 6.91 -9.85
CA LEU A 424 -3.62 5.61 -9.24
C LEU A 424 -4.35 5.80 -7.92
N VAL A 425 -5.67 5.74 -7.98
CA VAL A 425 -6.55 6.07 -6.85
C VAL A 425 -6.88 4.87 -5.98
N SER A 426 -6.73 3.67 -6.50
CA SER A 426 -6.90 2.43 -5.75
C SER A 426 -6.14 1.27 -6.39
N VAL A 427 -5.87 0.24 -5.60
CA VAL A 427 -5.31 -1.04 -6.05
C VAL A 427 -5.92 -2.14 -5.19
N GLU A 428 -6.41 -3.21 -5.80
CA GLU A 428 -6.86 -4.37 -5.05
C GLU A 428 -5.68 -5.02 -4.32
N GLY A 429 -4.95 -5.93 -4.92
CA GLY A 429 -3.82 -6.63 -4.31
C GLY A 429 -4.14 -7.10 -2.89
N VAL A 430 -5.33 -7.61 -2.66
CA VAL A 430 -5.88 -8.03 -1.37
C VAL A 430 -6.98 -9.07 -1.57
N TYR A 431 -7.11 -10.01 -0.66
CA TYR A 431 -8.25 -10.92 -0.62
C TYR A 431 -9.45 -10.15 -0.07
N GLY A 432 -10.22 -9.49 -0.96
CA GLY A 432 -11.26 -8.52 -0.66
C GLY A 432 -12.66 -9.10 -0.52
N ALA A 433 -13.67 -8.24 -0.22
CA ALA A 433 -15.04 -8.68 0.01
C ALA A 433 -15.74 -9.24 -1.23
N GLU A 434 -15.24 -9.00 -2.44
CA GLU A 434 -15.81 -9.66 -3.62
C GLU A 434 -15.75 -11.19 -3.52
N TRP A 435 -14.78 -11.71 -2.79
CA TRP A 435 -14.63 -13.14 -2.52
C TRP A 435 -15.70 -13.73 -1.59
N TYR A 436 -16.50 -12.91 -0.91
CA TYR A 436 -17.72 -13.42 -0.23
C TYR A 436 -18.63 -14.18 -1.22
N ASN A 437 -18.60 -13.81 -2.50
CA ASN A 437 -19.37 -14.47 -3.53
C ASN A 437 -18.65 -15.66 -4.18
N ASN A 438 -17.32 -15.66 -4.16
CA ASN A 438 -16.51 -16.59 -4.91
C ASN A 438 -16.02 -17.77 -4.05
N ALA A 439 -15.78 -17.56 -2.75
CA ALA A 439 -15.22 -18.61 -1.90
C ALA A 439 -15.67 -18.51 -0.42
N PRO A 440 -16.33 -19.53 0.13
CA PRO A 440 -16.72 -19.55 1.54
C PRO A 440 -15.55 -19.37 2.51
N VAL A 441 -14.34 -19.77 2.12
CA VAL A 441 -13.13 -19.68 2.97
C VAL A 441 -12.79 -18.24 3.36
N LEU A 442 -13.07 -17.25 2.52
CA LEU A 442 -12.92 -15.85 2.90
C LEU A 442 -13.96 -15.50 3.97
N THR A 443 -15.22 -15.84 3.71
CA THR A 443 -16.32 -15.57 4.63
C THR A 443 -16.00 -16.06 6.03
N ASP A 444 -15.56 -17.32 6.17
CA ASP A 444 -15.24 -17.96 7.47
C ASP A 444 -14.09 -17.27 8.22
N ARG A 445 -13.23 -16.51 7.55
CA ARG A 445 -12.04 -15.87 8.12
C ARG A 445 -12.07 -14.35 8.05
N ALA A 446 -13.11 -13.77 7.48
CA ALA A 446 -13.16 -12.34 7.15
C ALA A 446 -12.89 -11.45 8.36
N ALA A 447 -13.48 -11.70 9.52
CA ALA A 447 -13.31 -10.84 10.68
C ALA A 447 -11.85 -10.73 11.14
N ALA A 448 -11.15 -11.86 11.29
CA ALA A 448 -9.73 -11.88 11.65
C ALA A 448 -8.85 -11.31 10.54
N HIS A 449 -9.18 -11.58 9.28
CA HIS A 449 -8.47 -11.02 8.12
C HIS A 449 -8.61 -9.49 8.09
N ASN A 450 -9.82 -8.97 8.23
CA ASN A 450 -10.08 -7.53 8.29
C ASN A 450 -9.32 -6.84 9.42
N ALA A 451 -9.21 -7.50 10.60
CA ALA A 451 -8.43 -7.00 11.72
C ALA A 451 -6.89 -7.14 11.52
N THR A 452 -6.43 -7.80 10.46
CA THR A 452 -5.00 -7.91 10.11
C THR A 452 -4.57 -6.88 9.07
N LEU A 453 -5.45 -6.55 8.12
CA LEU A 453 -5.13 -5.70 6.97
C LEU A 453 -4.62 -4.30 7.32
N PRO A 454 -5.13 -3.59 8.35
CA PRO A 454 -4.60 -2.28 8.75
C PRO A 454 -3.14 -2.29 9.22
N PHE A 455 -2.61 -3.45 9.61
CA PHE A 455 -1.23 -3.63 10.05
C PHE A 455 -0.32 -4.22 8.97
N THR A 456 -0.89 -4.66 7.85
CA THR A 456 -0.17 -5.32 6.75
C THR A 456 -0.44 -4.60 5.43
N ARG A 457 -1.33 -5.12 4.58
CA ARG A 457 -1.57 -4.65 3.22
C ARG A 457 -1.92 -3.15 3.13
N ASN A 458 -2.76 -2.64 4.01
CA ASN A 458 -3.20 -1.24 3.96
C ASN A 458 -2.16 -0.24 4.51
N VAL A 459 -1.08 -0.72 5.14
CA VAL A 459 0.06 0.14 5.52
C VAL A 459 0.75 0.74 4.32
N ILE A 460 0.88 -0.02 3.23
CA ILE A 460 1.73 0.31 2.08
C ILE A 460 1.04 1.15 1.00
N GLY A 461 -0.26 1.40 1.12
CA GLY A 461 -1.00 2.26 0.19
C GLY A 461 -2.45 1.83 0.00
N PRO A 462 -3.16 2.51 -0.93
CA PRO A 462 -4.59 2.35 -1.12
C PRO A 462 -4.97 0.89 -1.40
N MET A 463 -6.12 0.48 -0.86
CA MET A 463 -6.58 -0.89 -0.92
C MET A 463 -8.06 -0.93 -1.29
N ASP A 464 -8.37 -1.44 -2.49
CA ASP A 464 -9.73 -1.65 -2.93
C ASP A 464 -10.28 -2.98 -2.40
N TYR A 465 -10.58 -2.99 -1.11
CA TYR A 465 -11.19 -4.14 -0.43
C TYR A 465 -12.66 -4.35 -0.83
N THR A 466 -13.30 -3.35 -1.43
CA THR A 466 -14.74 -3.31 -1.74
C THR A 466 -15.63 -3.53 -0.51
N PRO A 467 -15.52 -2.66 0.53
CA PRO A 467 -16.14 -2.87 1.84
C PRO A 467 -17.64 -2.55 1.87
N CYS A 468 -18.23 -2.75 3.05
CA CYS A 468 -19.56 -2.26 3.44
C CYS A 468 -20.73 -3.07 2.85
N THR A 469 -20.73 -4.37 3.09
CA THR A 469 -21.86 -5.25 2.72
C THR A 469 -22.78 -5.45 3.92
N PHE A 470 -24.05 -5.10 3.79
CA PHE A 470 -25.10 -5.30 4.81
C PHE A 470 -26.04 -6.45 4.47
N SER A 471 -25.96 -6.96 3.24
CA SER A 471 -26.76 -8.11 2.80
C SER A 471 -25.86 -9.26 2.39
N ASP A 472 -26.44 -10.43 2.24
CA ASP A 472 -25.79 -11.58 1.64
C ASP A 472 -26.07 -11.64 0.15
N SER A 473 -25.12 -12.20 -0.60
CA SER A 473 -25.31 -12.53 -2.01
C SER A 473 -25.23 -14.04 -2.22
N GLN A 474 -24.09 -14.59 -2.67
CA GLN A 474 -23.97 -16.02 -2.92
C GLN A 474 -23.59 -16.81 -1.65
N HIS A 475 -22.80 -16.22 -0.76
CA HIS A 475 -22.42 -16.81 0.52
C HIS A 475 -22.69 -15.83 1.65
N PRO A 476 -23.27 -16.31 2.78
CA PRO A 476 -23.47 -15.47 3.94
C PRO A 476 -22.13 -14.99 4.52
N HIS A 477 -21.99 -13.70 4.77
CA HIS A 477 -20.86 -13.19 5.51
C HIS A 477 -21.09 -13.30 7.03
N ILE A 478 -19.99 -13.34 7.80
CA ILE A 478 -20.04 -13.58 9.24
C ILE A 478 -19.91 -12.32 10.08
N THR A 479 -19.56 -11.22 9.46
CA THR A 479 -19.36 -9.91 10.08
C THR A 479 -20.69 -9.22 10.33
N THR A 480 -20.74 -8.35 11.32
CA THR A 480 -21.94 -7.58 11.64
C THR A 480 -22.02 -6.31 10.81
N HIS A 481 -23.16 -5.63 10.83
CA HIS A 481 -23.35 -4.34 10.15
C HIS A 481 -22.39 -3.26 10.66
N GLY A 482 -22.16 -3.20 11.99
CA GLY A 482 -21.19 -2.27 12.56
C GLY A 482 -19.75 -2.55 12.12
N HIS A 483 -19.39 -3.83 11.96
CA HIS A 483 -18.10 -4.23 11.40
C HIS A 483 -17.96 -3.72 9.96
N GLU A 484 -18.92 -4.04 9.10
CA GLU A 484 -18.88 -3.66 7.68
C GLU A 484 -18.84 -2.13 7.49
N LEU A 485 -19.62 -1.37 8.30
CA LEU A 485 -19.54 0.09 8.27
C LEU A 485 -18.16 0.59 8.70
N ALA A 486 -17.57 -0.01 9.73
CA ALA A 486 -16.25 0.39 10.23
C ALA A 486 -15.13 0.21 9.18
N LEU A 487 -15.24 -0.77 8.28
CA LEU A 487 -14.26 -1.00 7.21
C LEU A 487 -14.12 0.22 6.29
N THR A 488 -15.19 1.00 6.09
CA THR A 488 -15.15 2.22 5.26
C THR A 488 -14.22 3.30 5.83
N VAL A 489 -13.98 3.28 7.12
CA VAL A 489 -13.05 4.19 7.81
C VAL A 489 -11.69 3.54 8.02
N LEU A 490 -11.66 2.26 8.37
CA LEU A 490 -10.41 1.53 8.65
C LEU A 490 -9.55 1.34 7.40
N PHE A 491 -10.17 1.06 6.24
CA PHE A 491 -9.46 0.81 5.00
C PHE A 491 -9.30 2.09 4.18
N GLU A 492 -8.07 2.42 3.86
CA GLU A 492 -7.74 3.58 3.06
C GLU A 492 -7.78 3.22 1.58
N SER A 493 -8.54 3.99 0.82
CA SER A 493 -8.59 3.97 -0.63
C SER A 493 -9.10 5.33 -1.13
N THR A 494 -8.39 5.98 -2.05
CA THR A 494 -8.76 7.31 -2.54
C THR A 494 -10.10 7.30 -3.28
N VAL A 495 -10.37 6.24 -4.04
CA VAL A 495 -11.72 5.88 -4.51
C VAL A 495 -12.09 4.56 -3.86
N GLN A 496 -13.19 4.55 -3.12
CA GLN A 496 -13.65 3.38 -2.38
C GLN A 496 -14.94 2.83 -3.01
N HIS A 497 -14.91 1.59 -3.48
CA HIS A 497 -16.08 0.94 -4.07
C HIS A 497 -16.92 0.29 -2.98
N LEU A 498 -18.18 0.72 -2.87
CA LEU A 498 -19.16 0.14 -1.95
C LEU A 498 -19.84 -1.05 -2.63
N ALA A 499 -19.69 -2.25 -2.05
CA ALA A 499 -19.98 -3.49 -2.76
C ALA A 499 -21.47 -3.86 -2.85
N ASP A 500 -22.29 -3.44 -1.88
CA ASP A 500 -23.65 -3.95 -1.74
C ASP A 500 -24.63 -3.37 -2.77
N LYS A 501 -25.82 -3.94 -2.80
CA LYS A 501 -26.89 -3.59 -3.75
C LYS A 501 -27.70 -2.37 -3.29
N PRO A 502 -28.36 -1.64 -4.23
CA PRO A 502 -29.09 -0.43 -3.93
C PRO A 502 -30.16 -0.58 -2.85
N GLU A 503 -30.96 -1.65 -2.91
CA GLU A 503 -32.01 -1.89 -1.93
C GLU A 503 -31.48 -2.13 -0.52
N SER A 504 -30.28 -2.71 -0.38
CA SER A 504 -29.64 -2.92 0.91
C SER A 504 -29.22 -1.61 1.57
N TYR A 505 -28.51 -0.73 0.83
CA TYR A 505 -28.11 0.58 1.37
C TYR A 505 -29.30 1.49 1.66
N LEU A 506 -30.30 1.53 0.76
CA LEU A 506 -31.47 2.40 0.91
C LEU A 506 -32.44 1.91 1.99
N ALA A 507 -32.36 0.65 2.42
CA ALA A 507 -33.11 0.11 3.55
C ALA A 507 -32.45 0.41 4.92
N GLN A 508 -31.21 0.90 4.95
CA GLN A 508 -30.54 1.21 6.22
C GLN A 508 -31.21 2.41 6.93
N PRO A 509 -31.08 2.52 8.26
CA PRO A 509 -31.55 3.69 9.00
C PRO A 509 -31.01 4.99 8.38
N LYS A 510 -31.80 6.06 8.50
CA LYS A 510 -31.47 7.36 7.91
C LYS A 510 -30.08 7.87 8.35
N GLU A 511 -29.73 7.65 9.60
CA GLU A 511 -28.43 8.04 10.16
C GLU A 511 -27.27 7.31 9.49
N VAL A 512 -27.43 6.04 9.11
CA VAL A 512 -26.44 5.24 8.38
C VAL A 512 -26.33 5.75 6.94
N GLN A 513 -27.45 6.05 6.29
CA GLN A 513 -27.45 6.67 4.95
C GLN A 513 -26.77 8.06 4.97
N GLU A 514 -27.02 8.87 6.01
CA GLU A 514 -26.35 10.17 6.21
C GLU A 514 -24.85 10.00 6.39
N PHE A 515 -24.42 8.96 7.11
CA PHE A 515 -23.00 8.64 7.26
C PHE A 515 -22.38 8.31 5.90
N LEU A 516 -22.98 7.42 5.11
CA LEU A 516 -22.48 7.04 3.78
C LEU A 516 -22.44 8.24 2.82
N THR A 517 -23.45 9.12 2.87
CA THR A 517 -23.48 10.38 2.09
C THR A 517 -22.32 11.32 2.44
N GLY A 518 -21.87 11.33 3.70
CA GLY A 518 -20.81 12.19 4.20
C GLY A 518 -19.45 11.49 4.35
N LEU A 519 -19.29 10.27 3.82
CA LEU A 519 -18.08 9.46 3.97
C LEU A 519 -16.90 10.06 3.21
N PRO A 520 -15.82 10.48 3.91
CA PRO A 520 -14.57 10.84 3.25
C PRO A 520 -13.76 9.58 2.91
N THR A 521 -13.01 9.64 1.82
CA THR A 521 -12.12 8.56 1.38
C THR A 521 -10.64 8.94 1.42
N VAL A 522 -10.34 10.17 1.85
CA VAL A 522 -8.97 10.67 2.05
C VAL A 522 -8.86 11.34 3.42
N TRP A 523 -7.66 11.36 3.97
CA TRP A 523 -7.46 11.68 5.38
C TRP A 523 -6.32 12.67 5.59
N ASP A 524 -6.58 13.71 6.38
CA ASP A 524 -5.54 14.67 6.79
C ASP A 524 -4.57 14.04 7.78
N ASP A 525 -5.07 13.15 8.63
CA ASP A 525 -4.27 12.40 9.61
C ASP A 525 -4.91 11.05 9.92
N THR A 526 -4.06 10.09 10.31
CA THR A 526 -4.45 8.75 10.73
C THR A 526 -3.68 8.38 11.98
N ARG A 527 -4.39 7.85 12.99
CA ARG A 527 -3.83 7.40 14.27
C ARG A 527 -4.34 6.00 14.61
N LEU A 528 -3.44 5.08 14.87
CA LEU A 528 -3.80 3.83 15.53
C LEU A 528 -4.03 4.13 17.01
N LEU A 529 -5.21 3.83 17.53
CA LEU A 529 -5.54 4.02 18.94
C LEU A 529 -5.26 2.75 19.74
N ALA A 530 -5.68 1.60 19.24
CA ALA A 530 -5.44 0.30 19.86
C ALA A 530 -5.55 -0.81 18.81
N GLY A 531 -4.91 -1.94 19.05
CA GLY A 531 -5.07 -3.08 18.16
C GLY A 531 -3.99 -4.13 18.28
N TYR A 532 -4.27 -5.28 17.68
CA TYR A 532 -3.34 -6.37 17.48
C TYR A 532 -3.77 -7.17 16.24
N PRO A 533 -2.88 -7.48 15.30
CA PRO A 533 -3.22 -8.16 14.05
C PRO A 533 -4.04 -9.43 14.27
N GLY A 534 -5.17 -9.55 13.55
CA GLY A 534 -6.08 -10.68 13.63
C GLY A 534 -7.00 -10.69 14.85
N LYS A 535 -6.84 -9.80 15.81
CA LYS A 535 -7.66 -9.75 17.03
C LYS A 535 -8.63 -8.58 17.02
N TYR A 536 -8.13 -7.39 16.87
CA TYR A 536 -8.94 -6.18 16.80
C TYR A 536 -8.12 -5.01 16.31
N VAL A 537 -8.79 -3.96 15.88
CA VAL A 537 -8.17 -2.67 15.53
C VAL A 537 -9.11 -1.53 15.88
N VAL A 538 -8.56 -0.44 16.38
CA VAL A 538 -9.25 0.85 16.59
C VAL A 538 -8.38 1.95 16.01
N MET A 539 -8.90 2.65 15.02
CA MET A 539 -8.19 3.76 14.36
C MET A 539 -9.02 5.03 14.41
N ALA A 540 -8.34 6.17 14.47
CA ALA A 540 -8.92 7.48 14.28
C ALA A 540 -8.37 8.11 13.00
N ARG A 541 -9.24 8.66 12.16
CA ARG A 541 -8.89 9.34 10.92
C ARG A 541 -9.52 10.73 10.89
N LYS A 542 -8.74 11.72 10.48
CA LYS A 542 -9.17 13.12 10.40
C LYS A 542 -9.48 13.52 8.96
N ASN A 543 -10.60 14.19 8.78
CA ASN A 543 -10.93 14.86 7.52
C ASN A 543 -11.50 16.25 7.82
N GLY A 544 -10.80 17.30 7.46
CA GLY A 544 -11.13 18.67 7.84
C GLY A 544 -11.13 18.85 9.36
N ASN A 545 -12.27 19.25 9.91
CA ASN A 545 -12.46 19.45 11.34
C ASN A 545 -13.07 18.23 12.04
N ARG A 546 -13.36 17.15 11.32
CA ARG A 546 -14.00 15.94 11.86
C ARG A 546 -13.00 14.83 12.12
N TRP A 547 -13.22 14.10 13.20
CA TRP A 547 -12.59 12.83 13.46
C TRP A 547 -13.58 11.68 13.26
N PHE A 548 -13.11 10.62 12.66
CA PHE A 548 -13.79 9.35 12.48
C PHE A 548 -13.01 8.30 13.25
N ILE A 549 -13.59 7.74 14.30
CA ILE A 549 -12.99 6.66 15.06
C ILE A 549 -13.75 5.38 14.71
N ALA A 550 -13.05 4.39 14.21
CA ALA A 550 -13.66 3.10 13.87
C ALA A 550 -12.89 1.96 14.51
N GLY A 551 -13.59 0.90 14.84
CA GLY A 551 -12.96 -0.29 15.36
C GLY A 551 -13.77 -1.53 15.08
N ILE A 552 -13.07 -2.67 14.98
CA ILE A 552 -13.64 -3.98 14.72
C ILE A 552 -13.06 -5.04 15.66
N ASN A 553 -13.88 -6.02 15.98
CA ASN A 553 -13.52 -7.25 16.65
C ASN A 553 -13.28 -8.36 15.61
N GLY A 554 -12.06 -8.86 15.52
CA GLY A 554 -11.67 -9.96 14.63
C GLY A 554 -11.91 -11.35 15.21
N THR A 555 -12.48 -11.46 16.42
CA THR A 555 -12.64 -12.73 17.15
C THR A 555 -14.09 -13.22 17.22
N ASP A 556 -14.26 -14.48 17.57
CA ASP A 556 -15.56 -15.15 17.71
C ASP A 556 -16.19 -15.00 19.10
N SER A 557 -15.68 -14.10 19.92
CA SER A 557 -16.18 -13.81 21.27
C SER A 557 -16.35 -12.31 21.49
N ASP A 558 -17.17 -11.94 22.46
CA ASP A 558 -17.28 -10.55 22.91
C ASP A 558 -15.90 -9.99 23.29
N LEU A 559 -15.68 -8.75 22.98
CA LEU A 559 -14.41 -8.07 23.24
C LEU A 559 -14.62 -6.69 23.86
N ASP A 560 -14.11 -6.52 25.08
CA ASP A 560 -14.03 -5.19 25.70
C ASP A 560 -12.78 -4.46 25.21
N ILE A 561 -12.98 -3.31 24.57
CA ILE A 561 -11.89 -2.46 24.09
C ILE A 561 -11.81 -1.17 24.89
N THR A 562 -10.58 -0.67 25.03
CA THR A 562 -10.31 0.68 25.52
C THR A 562 -9.98 1.59 24.35
N ILE A 563 -10.56 2.78 24.32
CA ILE A 563 -10.32 3.79 23.27
C ILE A 563 -9.48 4.93 23.88
N PRO A 564 -8.15 4.90 23.75
CA PRO A 564 -7.30 6.00 24.21
C PRO A 564 -7.45 7.18 23.26
N VAL A 565 -7.89 8.33 23.78
CA VAL A 565 -8.13 9.55 22.99
C VAL A 565 -7.04 10.60 23.13
N ASP A 566 -6.00 10.31 23.89
CA ASP A 566 -4.86 11.21 24.14
C ASP A 566 -4.00 11.47 22.90
N ARG A 567 -4.16 10.65 21.86
CA ARG A 567 -3.46 10.78 20.57
C ARG A 567 -4.20 11.62 19.53
N ILE A 568 -5.40 12.09 19.84
CA ILE A 568 -6.24 12.88 18.93
C ILE A 568 -6.67 14.19 19.60
N ASP A 569 -6.73 15.27 18.81
CA ASP A 569 -7.18 16.57 19.32
C ASP A 569 -8.72 16.64 19.30
N LEU A 570 -9.30 16.66 20.49
CA LEU A 570 -10.75 16.76 20.72
C LEU A 570 -11.16 18.12 21.32
N ALA A 571 -10.28 19.13 21.32
CA ALA A 571 -10.55 20.42 21.99
C ALA A 571 -11.81 21.13 21.46
N SER A 572 -12.18 20.93 20.20
CA SER A 572 -13.38 21.49 19.59
C SER A 572 -14.61 20.58 19.63
N PHE A 573 -14.45 19.37 20.19
CA PHE A 573 -15.53 18.39 20.22
C PHE A 573 -16.58 18.71 21.31
N ASN A 574 -17.86 18.71 20.92
CA ASN A 574 -18.97 18.92 21.85
C ASN A 574 -20.14 17.95 21.61
N LYS A 575 -20.22 17.32 20.44
CA LYS A 575 -21.29 16.39 20.09
C LYS A 575 -20.89 15.51 18.91
N GLY A 576 -21.12 14.20 19.01
CA GLY A 576 -20.88 13.23 17.95
C GLY A 576 -21.97 12.19 17.85
N LYS A 577 -21.79 11.29 16.87
CA LYS A 577 -22.65 10.11 16.69
C LYS A 577 -21.82 8.84 16.86
N LEU A 578 -22.36 7.86 17.57
CA LEU A 578 -21.84 6.49 17.70
C LEU A 578 -22.80 5.54 16.96
N TYR A 579 -22.25 4.78 16.06
CA TYR A 579 -22.89 3.68 15.32
C TYR A 579 -22.27 2.38 15.81
N THR A 580 -23.09 1.44 16.29
CA THR A 580 -22.64 0.14 16.79
C THR A 580 -23.72 -0.91 16.58
N ASP A 581 -23.35 -2.17 16.71
CA ASP A 581 -24.27 -3.29 16.63
C ASP A 581 -25.21 -3.33 17.82
N SER A 582 -26.48 -3.70 17.59
CA SER A 582 -27.50 -3.83 18.64
C SER A 582 -27.51 -5.22 19.28
N GLY A 583 -27.00 -6.24 18.57
CA GLY A 583 -27.15 -7.66 18.90
C GLY A 583 -28.47 -8.29 18.43
N ASP A 584 -29.34 -7.51 17.82
CA ASP A 584 -30.61 -7.97 17.23
C ASP A 584 -30.49 -8.01 15.69
N THR A 585 -30.83 -9.13 15.07
CA THR A 585 -30.74 -9.31 13.63
C THR A 585 -31.82 -8.55 12.85
N GLU A 586 -32.97 -8.26 13.45
CA GLU A 586 -34.05 -7.50 12.80
C GLU A 586 -33.81 -6.00 12.88
N THR A 587 -33.15 -5.55 13.95
CA THR A 587 -32.78 -4.15 14.19
C THR A 587 -31.28 -4.04 14.47
N PRO A 588 -30.41 -4.27 13.47
CA PRO A 588 -28.99 -4.52 13.71
C PRO A 588 -28.20 -3.33 14.27
N TRP A 589 -28.78 -2.14 14.28
CA TRP A 589 -28.11 -0.90 14.64
C TRP A 589 -28.51 -0.35 16.01
N THR A 590 -27.52 0.15 16.74
CA THR A 590 -27.69 1.13 17.80
C THR A 590 -26.99 2.42 17.36
N VAL A 591 -27.76 3.47 17.11
CA VAL A 591 -27.22 4.81 16.78
C VAL A 591 -27.53 5.76 17.92
N SER A 592 -26.50 6.36 18.51
CA SER A 592 -26.65 7.27 19.64
C SER A 592 -25.88 8.57 19.45
N THR A 593 -26.40 9.64 20.02
CA THR A 593 -25.68 10.91 20.14
C THR A 593 -24.81 10.86 21.40
N ILE A 594 -23.55 11.24 21.26
CA ILE A 594 -22.58 11.26 22.37
C ILE A 594 -22.05 12.67 22.60
N SER A 595 -21.75 12.99 23.84
CA SER A 595 -21.10 14.25 24.27
C SER A 595 -19.61 14.06 24.63
N SER A 596 -19.16 12.81 24.71
CA SER A 596 -17.76 12.42 24.90
C SER A 596 -17.51 11.07 24.22
N VAL A 597 -16.28 10.82 23.79
CA VAL A 597 -15.88 9.51 23.30
C VAL A 597 -15.91 8.52 24.47
N PRO A 598 -16.62 7.38 24.36
CA PRO A 598 -16.62 6.38 25.41
C PRO A 598 -15.20 5.80 25.57
N GLN A 599 -14.71 5.76 26.80
CA GLN A 599 -13.39 5.17 27.07
C GLN A 599 -13.35 3.66 26.90
N LYS A 600 -14.50 3.01 27.01
CA LYS A 600 -14.65 1.56 26.82
C LYS A 600 -15.89 1.26 26.00
N LEU A 601 -15.77 0.28 25.13
CA LEU A 601 -16.87 -0.31 24.37
C LEU A 601 -16.76 -1.83 24.42
N SER A 602 -17.89 -2.50 24.56
CA SER A 602 -18.01 -3.94 24.36
C SER A 602 -18.49 -4.21 22.94
N LEU A 603 -17.71 -4.94 22.18
CA LEU A 603 -18.03 -5.33 20.81
C LEU A 603 -18.52 -6.77 20.79
N LEU A 604 -19.58 -7.02 20.04
CA LEU A 604 -20.05 -8.36 19.74
C LEU A 604 -18.98 -9.21 19.04
N PRO A 605 -19.10 -10.54 19.02
CA PRO A 605 -18.26 -11.38 18.17
C PRO A 605 -18.32 -10.88 16.74
N ARG A 606 -17.17 -10.64 16.10
CA ARG A 606 -17.04 -10.15 14.73
C ARG A 606 -17.76 -8.80 14.49
N GLY A 607 -18.00 -8.05 15.57
CA GLY A 607 -18.70 -6.78 15.58
C GLY A 607 -17.81 -5.58 15.32
N GLY A 608 -18.43 -4.40 15.23
CA GLY A 608 -17.69 -3.15 15.02
C GLY A 608 -18.46 -1.91 15.43
N PHE A 609 -17.78 -0.77 15.29
CA PHE A 609 -18.38 0.55 15.58
C PHE A 609 -17.73 1.65 14.75
N VAL A 610 -18.46 2.74 14.59
CA VAL A 610 -17.95 4.01 14.08
C VAL A 610 -18.40 5.15 15.00
N ILE A 611 -17.50 6.07 15.29
CA ILE A 611 -17.79 7.33 15.96
C ILE A 611 -17.43 8.47 15.00
N VAL A 612 -18.33 9.41 14.82
CA VAL A 612 -18.10 10.65 14.05
C VAL A 612 -18.19 11.83 15.01
N LEU A 613 -17.10 12.64 15.04
CA LEU A 613 -16.92 13.76 15.97
C LEU A 613 -16.87 15.09 15.21
#